data_5d0a96e944211ef9a7633f666355e5e3
#
_entry.id   5d0a96e944211ef9a7633f666355e5e3
#
_cell.length_a   1.000
_cell.length_b   1.000
_cell.length_c   1.000
_cell.angle_alpha   90.00
_cell.angle_beta   90.00
_cell.angle_gamma   90.00
#
_symmetry.space_group_name_H-M   'P 1'
#
loop_
_entity.id
_entity.type
_entity.pdbx_description
1 polymer ?
#
loop_
_entity_poly.entity_id
_entity_poly.type
_entity_poly.pdbx_seq_one_letter_code
_entity_poly.pdbx_strand_id
1 'polypeptide(L)'
;LTVDPNQRYGVSYTDDGGRLWKNFLAGIKAYDFAFKGTIAYVATDDGLYRTSDGGLSWLQSGSIIDQRTGQRITTRSIFSVGVMGDTVFCGTGDGLVRTIDNATHPFGAAWEVQRAYQPLTGTGNTYAYPNPFSPNQEFVRFHYTTGGTSATVTIEIFDFGMNRVRTVIKDAPRSGNPEYDEIWDGRNDSGDSVTNGVYFYRVVVNGGEPAWGKVMVLG
;
A
#
# COMPACT_ATOMS: atom_id res chain seq x y z
N LEU A 1 -22.97 18.68 -25.07
CA LEU A 1 -21.83 18.17 -24.31
C LEU A 1 -21.43 16.84 -24.94
N THR A 2 -20.39 16.87 -25.79
CA THR A 2 -19.74 15.65 -26.27
C THR A 2 -18.90 15.09 -25.12
N VAL A 3 -19.39 14.06 -24.47
CA VAL A 3 -18.61 13.30 -23.50
C VAL A 3 -17.57 12.52 -24.33
N ASP A 4 -16.30 12.80 -24.13
CA ASP A 4 -15.22 11.99 -24.69
C ASP A 4 -15.43 10.55 -24.19
N PRO A 5 -15.64 9.54 -25.09
CA PRO A 5 -15.86 8.17 -24.67
C PRO A 5 -14.67 7.56 -23.92
N ASN A 6 -13.51 8.21 -23.95
CA ASN A 6 -12.31 7.81 -23.20
C ASN A 6 -12.22 8.44 -21.78
N GLN A 7 -13.09 9.39 -21.46
CA GLN A 7 -13.14 10.05 -20.14
C GLN A 7 -14.34 9.53 -19.32
N ARG A 8 -14.30 8.25 -18.97
CA ARG A 8 -15.40 7.61 -18.21
C ARG A 8 -15.40 7.96 -16.72
N TYR A 9 -14.33 8.56 -16.21
CA TYR A 9 -14.15 8.84 -14.78
C TYR A 9 -13.80 10.30 -14.55
N GLY A 10 -14.12 10.79 -13.37
CA GLY A 10 -13.85 12.15 -12.93
C GLY A 10 -14.67 12.50 -11.72
N VAL A 11 -14.56 13.75 -11.28
CA VAL A 11 -15.32 14.35 -10.19
C VAL A 11 -16.17 15.45 -10.76
N SER A 12 -17.45 15.46 -10.41
CA SER A 12 -18.37 16.53 -10.80
C SER A 12 -18.86 17.29 -9.57
N TYR A 13 -18.93 18.60 -9.67
CA TYR A 13 -19.38 19.51 -8.64
C TYR A 13 -20.45 20.47 -9.18
N THR A 14 -21.44 20.77 -8.36
CA THR A 14 -22.45 21.78 -8.60
C THR A 14 -22.61 22.67 -7.37
N ASP A 15 -22.84 23.96 -7.55
CA ASP A 15 -23.12 24.97 -6.53
C ASP A 15 -24.47 25.65 -6.70
N ASP A 16 -25.27 25.18 -7.68
CA ASP A 16 -26.58 25.75 -8.04
C ASP A 16 -27.74 24.73 -8.01
N GLY A 17 -27.56 23.66 -7.24
CA GLY A 17 -28.56 22.61 -7.09
C GLY A 17 -28.68 21.67 -8.30
N GLY A 18 -27.60 21.49 -9.06
CA GLY A 18 -27.56 20.55 -10.16
C GLY A 18 -27.92 21.15 -11.53
N ARG A 19 -28.07 22.46 -11.63
CA ARG A 19 -28.37 23.15 -12.91
C ARG A 19 -27.14 23.20 -13.82
N LEU A 20 -25.96 23.46 -13.22
CA LEU A 20 -24.68 23.43 -13.89
C LEU A 20 -23.72 22.51 -13.14
N TRP A 21 -23.02 21.67 -13.89
CA TRP A 21 -22.00 20.77 -13.36
C TRP A 21 -20.63 21.13 -13.90
N LYS A 22 -19.66 21.25 -13.02
CA LYS A 22 -18.23 21.44 -13.35
C LYS A 22 -17.53 20.10 -13.18
N ASN A 23 -16.71 19.71 -14.15
CA ASN A 23 -16.00 18.44 -14.13
C ASN A 23 -14.52 18.65 -13.86
N PHE A 24 -13.96 17.86 -12.95
CA PHE A 24 -12.57 17.87 -12.52
C PHE A 24 -12.00 16.46 -12.52
N LEU A 25 -10.69 16.34 -12.43
CA LEU A 25 -9.95 15.08 -12.38
C LEU A 25 -10.40 14.09 -13.47
N ALA A 26 -10.53 14.59 -14.70
CA ALA A 26 -10.96 13.79 -15.85
C ALA A 26 -10.02 12.60 -16.07
N GLY A 27 -10.59 11.40 -16.23
CA GLY A 27 -9.85 10.15 -16.41
C GLY A 27 -9.43 9.46 -15.09
N ILE A 28 -9.62 10.10 -13.94
CA ILE A 28 -9.26 9.55 -12.63
C ILE A 28 -10.49 8.98 -11.96
N LYS A 29 -10.41 7.73 -11.50
CA LYS A 29 -11.53 7.05 -10.83
C LYS A 29 -11.56 7.45 -9.36
N ALA A 30 -12.58 8.22 -8.97
CA ALA A 30 -12.84 8.58 -7.58
C ALA A 30 -13.65 7.47 -6.89
N TYR A 31 -13.28 7.18 -5.63
CA TYR A 31 -13.93 6.16 -4.81
C TYR A 31 -14.70 6.77 -3.64
N ASP A 32 -14.14 7.83 -3.01
CA ASP A 32 -14.70 8.39 -1.79
C ASP A 32 -14.32 9.86 -1.62
N PHE A 33 -15.09 10.59 -0.78
CA PHE A 33 -14.93 12.01 -0.51
C PHE A 33 -14.99 12.32 0.98
N ALA A 34 -14.16 13.26 1.43
CA ALA A 34 -14.28 13.86 2.76
C ALA A 34 -14.14 15.38 2.68
N PHE A 35 -14.76 16.07 3.62
CA PHE A 35 -14.78 17.54 3.66
C PHE A 35 -14.35 18.06 5.01
N LYS A 36 -13.56 19.15 4.98
CA LYS A 36 -13.17 19.94 6.15
C LYS A 36 -13.42 21.42 5.82
N GLY A 37 -14.58 21.93 6.21
CA GLY A 37 -15.01 23.27 5.80
C GLY A 37 -15.08 23.37 4.27
N THR A 38 -14.27 24.25 3.68
CA THR A 38 -14.18 24.43 2.22
C THR A 38 -13.17 23.51 1.54
N ILE A 39 -12.42 22.73 2.32
CA ILE A 39 -11.44 21.78 1.78
C ILE A 39 -12.15 20.49 1.44
N ALA A 40 -11.92 19.95 0.25
CA ALA A 40 -12.37 18.63 -0.14
C ALA A 40 -11.18 17.71 -0.42
N TYR A 41 -11.31 16.46 0.00
CA TYR A 41 -10.38 15.38 -0.27
C TYR A 41 -11.08 14.31 -1.10
N VAL A 42 -10.38 13.75 -2.08
CA VAL A 42 -10.91 12.73 -2.99
C VAL A 42 -9.97 11.54 -3.00
N ALA A 43 -10.47 10.39 -2.56
CA ALA A 43 -9.80 9.12 -2.67
C ALA A 43 -9.95 8.57 -4.09
N THR A 44 -8.83 8.21 -4.74
CA THR A 44 -8.83 7.80 -6.15
C THR A 44 -7.93 6.59 -6.40
N ASP A 45 -7.99 6.06 -7.63
CA ASP A 45 -7.07 5.02 -8.11
C ASP A 45 -5.62 5.54 -8.33
N ASP A 46 -5.42 6.86 -8.35
CA ASP A 46 -4.10 7.50 -8.52
C ASP A 46 -3.64 8.33 -7.31
N GLY A 47 -4.12 8.04 -6.12
CA GLY A 47 -3.73 8.72 -4.89
C GLY A 47 -4.85 9.53 -4.25
N LEU A 48 -4.47 10.35 -3.27
CA LEU A 48 -5.37 11.29 -2.60
C LEU A 48 -5.23 12.68 -3.23
N TYR A 49 -6.34 13.26 -3.61
CA TYR A 49 -6.41 14.62 -4.12
C TYR A 49 -7.06 15.54 -3.10
N ARG A 50 -6.57 16.78 -3.02
CA ARG A 50 -7.07 17.84 -2.14
C ARG A 50 -7.32 19.12 -2.94
N THR A 51 -8.45 19.75 -2.70
CA THR A 51 -8.73 21.12 -3.15
C THR A 51 -9.14 22.00 -1.98
N SER A 52 -8.83 23.28 -2.04
CA SER A 52 -9.29 24.31 -1.08
C SER A 52 -9.99 25.49 -1.75
N ASP A 53 -10.19 25.42 -3.06
CA ASP A 53 -10.73 26.49 -3.91
C ASP A 53 -11.94 26.05 -4.75
N GLY A 54 -12.68 25.06 -4.25
CA GLY A 54 -13.88 24.52 -4.92
C GLY A 54 -13.56 23.72 -6.18
N GLY A 55 -12.38 23.09 -6.24
CA GLY A 55 -11.97 22.25 -7.34
C GLY A 55 -11.27 22.96 -8.50
N LEU A 56 -11.00 24.27 -8.38
CA LEU A 56 -10.27 25.01 -9.40
C LEU A 56 -8.82 24.56 -9.53
N SER A 57 -8.21 24.17 -8.39
CA SER A 57 -6.90 23.52 -8.37
C SER A 57 -6.93 22.29 -7.47
N TRP A 58 -6.08 21.31 -7.81
CA TRP A 58 -5.94 20.05 -7.08
C TRP A 58 -4.48 19.77 -6.75
N LEU A 59 -4.25 19.45 -5.50
CA LEU A 59 -2.97 18.97 -5.00
C LEU A 59 -3.05 17.45 -4.80
N GLN A 60 -2.22 16.72 -5.51
CA GLN A 60 -2.11 15.26 -5.34
C GLN A 60 -1.13 14.94 -4.22
N SER A 61 -1.48 13.98 -3.38
CA SER A 61 -0.53 13.42 -2.44
C SER A 61 0.61 12.73 -3.19
N GLY A 62 1.82 12.98 -2.78
CA GLY A 62 2.98 12.26 -3.29
C GLY A 62 2.98 10.78 -2.87
N SER A 63 4.13 10.13 -2.99
CA SER A 63 4.33 8.78 -2.45
C SER A 63 4.08 8.77 -0.94
N ILE A 64 3.28 7.84 -0.48
CA ILE A 64 3.02 7.65 0.94
C ILE A 64 4.15 6.81 1.53
N ILE A 65 4.94 7.45 2.37
CA ILE A 65 6.08 6.84 3.07
C ILE A 65 5.85 7.04 4.58
N ASP A 66 5.84 5.95 5.31
CA ASP A 66 5.72 5.99 6.77
C ASP A 66 6.94 6.70 7.37
N GLN A 67 6.71 7.82 8.05
CA GLN A 67 7.79 8.60 8.67
C GLN A 67 8.55 7.83 9.75
N ARG A 68 7.90 6.90 10.43
CA ARG A 68 8.48 6.14 11.53
C ARG A 68 9.39 5.02 11.03
N THR A 69 8.98 4.33 9.94
CA THR A 69 9.68 3.14 9.45
C THR A 69 10.42 3.37 8.13
N GLY A 70 10.13 4.47 7.41
CA GLY A 70 10.62 4.72 6.08
C GLY A 70 9.99 3.83 4.99
N GLN A 71 9.06 2.96 5.36
CA GLN A 71 8.41 2.05 4.42
C GLN A 71 7.41 2.79 3.53
N ARG A 72 7.47 2.51 2.23
CA ARG A 72 6.50 3.01 1.26
C ARG A 72 5.32 2.04 1.16
N ILE A 73 4.09 2.56 1.03
CA ILE A 73 2.98 1.74 0.55
C ILE A 73 3.14 1.44 -0.94
N THR A 74 2.73 0.24 -1.36
CA THR A 74 2.94 -0.25 -2.72
C THR A 74 1.81 0.11 -3.67
N THR A 75 0.62 0.36 -3.13
CA THR A 75 -0.56 0.77 -3.91
C THR A 75 -0.63 2.28 -4.07
N ARG A 76 -1.08 2.74 -5.23
CA ARG A 76 -1.49 4.13 -5.43
C ARG A 76 -2.97 4.34 -5.12
N SER A 77 -3.77 3.27 -5.17
CA SER A 77 -5.22 3.36 -4.95
C SER A 77 -5.54 3.61 -3.49
N ILE A 78 -6.32 4.66 -3.27
CA ILE A 78 -6.93 5.01 -1.99
C ILE A 78 -8.42 4.82 -2.14
N PHE A 79 -9.00 3.90 -1.37
CA PHE A 79 -10.38 3.47 -1.51
C PHE A 79 -11.36 4.25 -0.65
N SER A 80 -10.89 4.81 0.45
CA SER A 80 -11.71 5.61 1.36
C SER A 80 -10.92 6.76 1.96
N VAL A 81 -11.62 7.84 2.32
CA VAL A 81 -11.05 8.99 3.00
C VAL A 81 -11.99 9.50 4.08
N GLY A 82 -11.45 9.87 5.23
CA GLY A 82 -12.18 10.49 6.33
C GLY A 82 -11.35 11.58 6.98
N VAL A 83 -12.01 12.56 7.59
CA VAL A 83 -11.35 13.67 8.27
C VAL A 83 -11.87 13.79 9.70
N MET A 84 -10.94 13.91 10.64
CA MET A 84 -11.24 14.20 12.04
C MET A 84 -10.29 15.29 12.55
N GLY A 85 -10.83 16.47 12.79
CA GLY A 85 -10.02 17.66 13.09
C GLY A 85 -9.08 17.99 11.93
N ASP A 86 -7.78 17.99 12.19
CA ASP A 86 -6.74 18.22 11.18
C ASP A 86 -6.18 16.94 10.57
N THR A 87 -6.62 15.78 11.05
CA THR A 87 -6.12 14.50 10.59
C THR A 87 -6.98 13.94 9.45
N VAL A 88 -6.34 13.62 8.36
CA VAL A 88 -6.93 12.95 7.18
C VAL A 88 -6.52 11.48 7.25
N PHE A 89 -7.52 10.60 7.27
CA PHE A 89 -7.36 9.14 7.27
C PHE A 89 -7.71 8.58 5.91
N CYS A 90 -6.96 7.62 5.42
CA CYS A 90 -7.22 6.98 4.14
C CYS A 90 -7.09 5.47 4.26
N GLY A 91 -8.07 4.75 3.72
CA GLY A 91 -8.01 3.30 3.56
C GLY A 91 -7.36 2.93 2.23
N THR A 92 -6.36 2.07 2.28
CA THR A 92 -5.62 1.57 1.12
C THR A 92 -5.58 0.04 1.13
N GLY A 93 -5.15 -0.58 0.04
CA GLY A 93 -4.89 -2.02 0.03
C GLY A 93 -3.73 -2.45 0.95
N ASP A 94 -2.93 -1.50 1.42
CA ASP A 94 -1.77 -1.70 2.29
C ASP A 94 -2.04 -1.41 3.77
N GLY A 95 -3.24 -0.94 4.10
CA GLY A 95 -3.67 -0.58 5.44
C GLY A 95 -4.24 0.83 5.52
N LEU A 96 -4.43 1.30 6.75
CA LEU A 96 -4.86 2.65 7.05
C LEU A 96 -3.65 3.59 7.05
N VAL A 97 -3.73 4.67 6.30
CA VAL A 97 -2.72 5.74 6.33
C VAL A 97 -3.33 7.03 6.85
N ARG A 98 -2.53 7.86 7.51
CA ARG A 98 -2.98 9.17 7.96
C ARG A 98 -1.93 10.24 7.73
N THR A 99 -2.41 11.46 7.49
CA THR A 99 -1.59 12.67 7.42
C THR A 99 -2.30 13.80 8.16
N ILE A 100 -1.54 14.81 8.57
CA ILE A 100 -2.10 16.05 9.12
C ILE A 100 -2.17 17.06 7.98
N ASP A 101 -3.27 17.83 7.92
CA ASP A 101 -3.44 18.94 6.99
C ASP A 101 -3.89 20.21 7.74
N ASN A 102 -2.93 21.07 8.06
CA ASN A 102 -3.16 22.37 8.66
C ASN A 102 -2.06 23.36 8.27
N ALA A 103 -2.09 24.55 8.83
CA ALA A 103 -1.13 25.62 8.49
C ALA A 103 0.34 25.28 8.81
N THR A 104 0.58 24.43 9.83
CA THR A 104 1.94 24.02 10.26
C THR A 104 2.39 22.70 9.66
N HIS A 105 1.47 21.88 9.22
CA HIS A 105 1.72 20.58 8.60
C HIS A 105 0.98 20.51 7.27
N PRO A 106 1.63 20.89 6.18
CA PRO A 106 1.01 20.88 4.85
C PRO A 106 0.57 19.46 4.45
N PHE A 107 -0.53 19.39 3.72
CA PHE A 107 -1.09 18.15 3.19
C PHE A 107 -0.04 17.25 2.53
N GLY A 108 0.04 16.02 2.97
CA GLY A 108 0.95 15.01 2.41
C GLY A 108 2.43 15.19 2.75
N ALA A 109 2.79 16.17 3.58
CA ALA A 109 4.19 16.37 4.01
C ALA A 109 4.71 15.20 4.85
N ALA A 110 3.81 14.55 5.58
CA ALA A 110 4.15 13.46 6.48
C ALA A 110 3.03 12.43 6.54
N TRP A 111 3.40 11.16 6.51
CA TRP A 111 2.45 10.06 6.57
C TRP A 111 2.80 9.10 7.70
N GLU A 112 1.77 8.55 8.33
CA GLU A 112 1.87 7.39 9.20
C GLU A 112 1.05 6.25 8.61
N VAL A 113 1.61 5.06 8.58
CA VAL A 113 0.96 3.85 8.06
C VAL A 113 0.60 2.93 9.22
N GLN A 114 -0.68 2.62 9.34
CA GLN A 114 -1.21 1.66 10.31
C GLN A 114 -1.68 0.43 9.55
N ARG A 115 -0.96 -0.66 9.70
CA ARG A 115 -1.36 -1.95 9.15
C ARG A 115 -2.21 -2.68 10.18
N ALA A 116 -3.19 -3.46 9.71
CA ALA A 116 -4.07 -4.28 10.57
C ALA A 116 -3.29 -5.39 11.32
N TYR A 117 -2.01 -5.49 11.06
CA TYR A 117 -1.08 -6.40 11.71
C TYR A 117 -0.21 -5.66 12.71
N GLN A 118 -0.38 -5.98 13.97
CA GLN A 118 0.78 -5.95 14.85
C GLN A 118 1.52 -7.28 14.65
N PRO A 119 2.85 -7.26 14.39
CA PRO A 119 3.62 -8.48 14.45
C PRO A 119 3.33 -9.11 15.80
N LEU A 120 2.81 -10.33 15.80
CA LEU A 120 2.97 -11.16 16.99
C LEU A 120 4.48 -11.20 17.19
N THR A 121 4.94 -10.71 18.33
CA THR A 121 6.34 -10.80 18.77
C THR A 121 6.70 -12.28 18.88
N GLY A 122 6.83 -12.92 17.73
CA GLY A 122 7.40 -14.25 17.60
C GLY A 122 8.91 -14.11 17.75
N THR A 123 9.53 -15.10 18.32
CA THR A 123 10.98 -15.23 18.49
C THR A 123 11.76 -15.34 17.17
N GLY A 124 11.15 -15.05 16.04
CA GLY A 124 11.76 -15.03 14.71
C GLY A 124 11.79 -13.62 14.11
N ASN A 125 12.88 -13.28 13.44
CA ASN A 125 13.10 -12.00 12.78
C ASN A 125 12.27 -11.81 11.49
N THR A 126 11.24 -12.65 11.24
CA THR A 126 10.41 -12.63 10.03
C THR A 126 9.00 -13.14 10.29
N TYR A 127 8.02 -12.55 9.59
CA TYR A 127 6.62 -13.04 9.53
C TYR A 127 5.99 -12.67 8.19
N ALA A 128 4.90 -13.38 7.82
CA ALA A 128 4.15 -13.13 6.59
C ALA A 128 2.77 -12.55 6.89
N TYR A 129 2.33 -11.56 6.08
CA TYR A 129 1.00 -10.95 6.21
C TYR A 129 0.46 -10.42 4.87
N PRO A 130 -0.88 -10.51 4.64
CA PRO A 130 -1.85 -11.31 5.38
C PRO A 130 -1.49 -12.80 5.34
N ASN A 131 -1.91 -13.54 6.34
CA ASN A 131 -1.70 -14.97 6.42
C ASN A 131 -2.88 -15.62 7.19
N PRO A 132 -3.79 -16.37 6.53
CA PRO A 132 -3.77 -16.74 5.10
C PRO A 132 -3.91 -15.57 4.12
N PHE A 133 -3.56 -15.79 2.83
CA PHE A 133 -3.80 -14.85 1.75
C PHE A 133 -4.40 -15.55 0.51
N SER A 134 -5.10 -14.76 -0.31
CA SER A 134 -5.69 -15.22 -1.57
C SER A 134 -4.99 -14.56 -2.76
N PRO A 135 -4.22 -15.31 -3.57
CA PRO A 135 -3.44 -14.76 -4.69
C PRO A 135 -4.24 -13.98 -5.73
N ASN A 136 -5.53 -14.29 -5.86
CA ASN A 136 -6.41 -13.61 -6.84
C ASN A 136 -6.97 -12.28 -6.34
N GLN A 137 -6.79 -11.96 -5.05
CA GLN A 137 -7.38 -10.79 -4.41
C GLN A 137 -6.34 -9.88 -3.77
N GLU A 138 -5.20 -10.43 -3.35
CA GLU A 138 -4.20 -9.71 -2.56
C GLU A 138 -2.79 -10.28 -2.76
N PHE A 139 -1.82 -9.59 -2.18
CA PHE A 139 -0.43 -10.03 -2.10
C PHE A 139 -0.08 -10.32 -0.65
N VAL A 140 0.78 -11.32 -0.42
CA VAL A 140 1.41 -11.52 0.90
C VAL A 140 2.72 -10.75 0.96
N ARG A 141 3.04 -10.24 2.14
CA ARG A 141 4.32 -9.59 2.44
C ARG A 141 5.11 -10.42 3.43
N PHE A 142 6.39 -10.53 3.17
CA PHE A 142 7.36 -11.12 4.08
C PHE A 142 8.11 -9.98 4.78
N HIS A 143 7.80 -9.78 6.05
CA HIS A 143 8.52 -8.84 6.90
C HIS A 143 9.83 -9.43 7.39
N TYR A 144 10.90 -8.62 7.41
CA TYR A 144 12.18 -9.00 7.98
C TYR A 144 13.00 -7.77 8.42
N THR A 145 13.99 -8.01 9.29
CA THR A 145 14.86 -6.97 9.82
C THR A 145 16.30 -7.17 9.35
N THR A 146 16.99 -6.04 9.09
CA THR A 146 18.43 -6.03 8.74
C THR A 146 19.27 -5.39 9.83
N GLY A 147 18.67 -4.95 10.92
CA GLY A 147 19.34 -4.23 12.00
C GLY A 147 19.80 -2.81 11.65
N GLY A 148 19.27 -2.23 10.56
CA GLY A 148 19.57 -0.84 10.15
C GLY A 148 20.95 -0.65 9.49
N THR A 149 21.67 -1.74 9.18
CA THR A 149 22.94 -1.72 8.46
C THR A 149 22.75 -2.12 7.01
N SER A 150 23.73 -1.83 6.15
CA SER A 150 23.73 -2.35 4.78
C SER A 150 23.76 -3.88 4.81
N ALA A 151 22.88 -4.50 4.03
CA ALA A 151 22.73 -5.94 3.97
C ALA A 151 22.41 -6.41 2.55
N THR A 152 22.70 -7.67 2.26
CA THR A 152 22.17 -8.39 1.09
C THR A 152 21.12 -9.38 1.58
N VAL A 153 19.99 -9.48 0.87
CA VAL A 153 18.86 -10.30 1.32
C VAL A 153 18.40 -11.22 0.19
N THR A 154 18.18 -12.48 0.55
CA THR A 154 17.57 -13.49 -0.33
C THR A 154 16.32 -14.02 0.35
N ILE A 155 15.19 -14.08 -0.40
CA ILE A 155 13.93 -14.67 0.06
C ILE A 155 13.49 -15.71 -0.94
N GLU A 156 13.27 -16.93 -0.46
CA GLU A 156 12.81 -18.05 -1.25
C GLU A 156 11.61 -18.74 -0.60
N ILE A 157 10.73 -19.28 -1.45
CA ILE A 157 9.51 -19.97 -1.05
C ILE A 157 9.59 -21.43 -1.46
N PHE A 158 9.09 -22.30 -0.59
CA PHE A 158 9.13 -23.75 -0.73
C PHE A 158 7.73 -24.34 -0.52
N ASP A 159 7.43 -25.40 -1.23
CA ASP A 159 6.24 -26.22 -0.98
C ASP A 159 6.40 -27.08 0.29
N PHE A 160 5.38 -27.86 0.62
CA PHE A 160 5.42 -28.76 1.78
C PHE A 160 6.49 -29.86 1.65
N GLY A 161 6.88 -30.22 0.43
CA GLY A 161 7.96 -31.17 0.13
C GLY A 161 9.35 -30.51 0.15
N MET A 162 9.45 -29.24 0.55
CA MET A 162 10.70 -28.44 0.54
C MET A 162 11.31 -28.26 -0.86
N ASN A 163 10.51 -28.40 -1.93
CA ASN A 163 10.93 -27.99 -3.26
C ASN A 163 10.77 -26.49 -3.38
N ARG A 164 11.78 -25.81 -3.95
CA ARG A 164 11.70 -24.38 -4.17
C ARG A 164 10.65 -24.05 -5.22
N VAL A 165 9.71 -23.19 -4.86
CA VAL A 165 8.59 -22.73 -5.68
C VAL A 165 8.92 -21.37 -6.33
N ARG A 166 9.50 -20.45 -5.55
CA ARG A 166 9.79 -19.09 -6.00
C ARG A 166 11.04 -18.54 -5.33
N THR A 167 11.83 -17.81 -6.09
CA THR A 167 12.79 -16.84 -5.56
C THR A 167 12.16 -15.45 -5.64
N VAL A 168 11.77 -14.88 -4.49
CA VAL A 168 11.14 -13.56 -4.42
C VAL A 168 12.17 -12.48 -4.72
N ILE A 169 13.30 -12.52 -3.97
CA ILE A 169 14.47 -11.68 -4.20
C ILE A 169 15.73 -12.52 -4.00
N LYS A 170 16.81 -12.17 -4.70
CA LYS A 170 18.10 -12.83 -4.59
C LYS A 170 19.21 -11.78 -4.47
N ASP A 171 20.01 -11.91 -3.42
CA ASP A 171 21.15 -11.05 -3.12
C ASP A 171 20.83 -9.55 -3.27
N ALA A 172 19.60 -9.18 -2.94
CA ALA A 172 19.12 -7.83 -3.12
C ALA A 172 19.73 -6.89 -2.06
N PRO A 173 20.37 -5.78 -2.47
CA PRO A 173 20.96 -4.85 -1.52
C PRO A 173 19.87 -4.11 -0.73
N ARG A 174 20.10 -3.94 0.57
CA ARG A 174 19.25 -3.17 1.51
C ARG A 174 20.15 -2.25 2.31
N SER A 175 19.73 -0.98 2.45
CA SER A 175 20.51 0.01 3.20
C SER A 175 19.61 1.05 3.87
N GLY A 176 19.99 1.47 5.06
CA GLY A 176 19.40 2.62 5.73
C GLY A 176 18.11 2.38 6.52
N ASN A 177 17.45 1.25 6.32
CA ASN A 177 16.22 0.89 7.05
C ASN A 177 16.43 -0.37 7.89
N PRO A 178 15.97 -0.41 9.15
CA PRO A 178 16.07 -1.62 9.96
C PRO A 178 15.10 -2.72 9.55
N GLU A 179 13.98 -2.37 8.91
CA GLU A 179 12.87 -3.27 8.59
C GLU A 179 12.46 -3.13 7.13
N TYR A 180 12.07 -4.24 6.51
CA TYR A 180 11.64 -4.32 5.11
C TYR A 180 10.49 -5.30 4.95
N ASP A 181 9.69 -5.08 3.88
CA ASP A 181 8.64 -5.98 3.42
C ASP A 181 8.86 -6.31 1.95
N GLU A 182 8.82 -7.59 1.60
CA GLU A 182 8.85 -8.05 0.21
C GLU A 182 7.54 -8.73 -0.16
N ILE A 183 7.11 -8.53 -1.39
CA ILE A 183 5.80 -8.98 -1.87
C ILE A 183 5.92 -10.29 -2.64
N TRP A 184 4.98 -11.20 -2.41
CA TRP A 184 4.73 -12.34 -3.25
C TRP A 184 3.28 -12.40 -3.70
N ASP A 185 3.08 -12.64 -4.99
CA ASP A 185 1.80 -12.69 -5.68
C ASP A 185 1.17 -14.09 -5.73
N GLY A 186 1.77 -15.08 -5.06
CA GLY A 186 1.31 -16.47 -5.10
C GLY A 186 1.63 -17.20 -6.40
N ARG A 187 2.66 -16.75 -7.15
CA ARG A 187 3.11 -17.43 -8.37
C ARG A 187 4.47 -18.08 -8.18
N ASN A 188 4.66 -19.20 -8.90
CA ASN A 188 5.94 -19.89 -8.97
C ASN A 188 6.95 -19.15 -9.88
N ASP A 189 8.17 -19.68 -10.03
CA ASP A 189 9.20 -19.11 -10.90
C ASP A 189 8.81 -19.10 -12.39
N SER A 190 7.86 -19.96 -12.82
CA SER A 190 7.32 -20.00 -14.17
C SER A 190 6.18 -19.00 -14.42
N GLY A 191 5.69 -18.34 -13.36
CA GLY A 191 4.57 -17.40 -13.41
C GLY A 191 3.19 -18.04 -13.23
N ASP A 192 3.12 -19.36 -12.96
CA ASP A 192 1.85 -20.04 -12.69
C ASP A 192 1.40 -19.83 -11.25
N SER A 193 0.09 -19.70 -11.04
CA SER A 193 -0.49 -19.63 -9.69
C SER A 193 -0.21 -20.91 -8.93
N VAL A 194 0.19 -20.76 -7.67
CA VAL A 194 0.38 -21.90 -6.78
C VAL A 194 -0.96 -22.46 -6.29
N THR A 195 -1.00 -23.71 -5.90
CA THR A 195 -2.20 -24.37 -5.35
C THR A 195 -2.45 -23.95 -3.90
N ASN A 196 -3.70 -24.14 -3.43
CA ASN A 196 -4.02 -23.96 -2.03
C ASN A 196 -3.16 -24.86 -1.15
N GLY A 197 -2.66 -24.31 -0.05
CA GLY A 197 -1.82 -25.07 0.87
C GLY A 197 -0.91 -24.22 1.73
N VAL A 198 -0.08 -24.89 2.50
CA VAL A 198 0.94 -24.25 3.33
C VAL A 198 2.26 -24.25 2.57
N TYR A 199 2.87 -23.09 2.51
CA TYR A 199 4.20 -22.85 1.95
C TYR A 199 5.13 -22.38 3.05
N PHE A 200 6.39 -22.79 2.96
CA PHE A 200 7.44 -22.26 3.83
C PHE A 200 8.21 -21.20 3.06
N TYR A 201 8.69 -20.21 3.77
CA TYR A 201 9.63 -19.25 3.20
C TYR A 201 10.84 -19.11 4.11
N ARG A 202 11.97 -18.77 3.51
CA ARG A 202 13.17 -18.44 4.25
C ARG A 202 13.71 -17.09 3.83
N VAL A 203 14.18 -16.35 4.81
CA VAL A 203 14.87 -15.08 4.64
C VAL A 203 16.31 -15.27 5.09
N VAL A 204 17.26 -14.96 4.20
CA VAL A 204 18.70 -15.00 4.49
C VAL A 204 19.24 -13.57 4.39
N VAL A 205 19.84 -13.08 5.46
CA VAL A 205 20.46 -11.74 5.53
C VAL A 205 21.97 -11.93 5.62
N ASN A 206 22.72 -11.29 4.69
CA ASN A 206 24.19 -11.36 4.62
C ASN A 206 24.76 -12.78 4.59
N GLY A 207 24.04 -13.74 4.01
CA GLY A 207 24.46 -15.15 3.98
C GLY A 207 24.51 -15.82 5.36
N GLY A 208 23.89 -15.21 6.37
CA GLY A 208 23.79 -15.76 7.72
C GLY A 208 22.79 -16.90 7.86
N GLU A 209 22.46 -17.26 9.10
CA GLU A 209 21.47 -18.28 9.40
C GLU A 209 20.08 -17.88 8.87
N PRO A 210 19.37 -18.78 8.16
CA PRO A 210 18.07 -18.48 7.61
C PRO A 210 16.99 -18.27 8.70
N ALA A 211 16.23 -17.21 8.61
CA ALA A 211 14.97 -17.08 9.32
C ALA A 211 13.85 -17.73 8.49
N TRP A 212 13.09 -18.63 9.13
CA TRP A 212 12.02 -19.38 8.49
C TRP A 212 10.65 -18.91 8.95
N GLY A 213 9.70 -18.93 8.02
CA GLY A 213 8.29 -18.72 8.32
C GLY A 213 7.40 -19.59 7.44
N LYS A 214 6.10 -19.48 7.66
CA LYS A 214 5.08 -20.19 6.88
C LYS A 214 4.01 -19.23 6.41
N VAL A 215 3.43 -19.50 5.24
CA VAL A 215 2.30 -18.78 4.67
C VAL A 215 1.27 -19.78 4.16
N MET A 216 -0.01 -19.48 4.39
CA MET A 216 -1.12 -20.29 3.90
C MET A 216 -1.75 -19.60 2.70
N VAL A 217 -1.86 -20.32 1.60
CA VAL A 217 -2.54 -19.87 0.37
C VAL A 217 -3.94 -20.46 0.35
N LEU A 218 -4.95 -19.60 0.17
CA LEU A 218 -6.36 -19.95 0.03
C LEU A 218 -6.93 -19.19 -1.18
N GLY A 219 -7.42 -19.89 -2.20
CA GLY A 219 -7.99 -19.29 -3.42
C GLY A 219 -9.16 -20.09 -3.96
#